data_5231ee4e7efeb26f68f54998fe7e302e
#
_entry.id   5231ee4e7efeb26f68f54998fe7e302e
#
_cell.length_a   1.000
_cell.length_b   1.000
_cell.length_c   1.000
_cell.angle_alpha   90.00
_cell.angle_beta   90.00
_cell.angle_gamma   90.00
#
_symmetry.space_group_name_H-M   'P 1'
#
loop_
_entity.id
_entity.type
_entity.pdbx_description
1 polymer ?
#
loop_
_entity_poly.entity_id
_entity_poly.type
_entity_poly.pdbx_seq_one_letter_code
_entity_poly.pdbx_strand_id
1 'polypeptide(L)'
;MKVGVIVFPGSNCDRDMHHVLTDVFNLNAEFYWHEKNLPSDIDAVVLPGGFSYGDRLRAGVIAAHSPIISDVKKLSEKGIPILGVCNGFQILVESGLLPGVLLKNESLNFMCEWTNLIVNNNKTPFTNKLELNQKIPIPIANGEGRYFVDD
;
A
#
# COMPACT_ATOMS: atom_id res chain seq x y z
N MET A 1 12.55 15.12 2.78
CA MET A 1 11.55 14.15 3.22
C MET A 1 12.15 12.76 3.07
N LYS A 2 12.19 12.00 4.15
CA LYS A 2 12.71 10.64 4.21
C LYS A 2 11.56 9.64 4.13
N VAL A 3 11.58 8.79 3.11
CA VAL A 3 10.50 7.83 2.83
C VAL A 3 11.00 6.40 3.02
N GLY A 4 10.31 5.62 3.84
CA GLY A 4 10.58 4.20 4.02
C GLY A 4 9.81 3.36 3.01
N VAL A 5 10.50 2.61 2.15
CA VAL A 5 9.91 1.61 1.26
C VAL A 5 10.04 0.24 1.90
N ILE A 6 8.91 -0.33 2.31
CA ILE A 6 8.90 -1.63 3.00
C ILE A 6 9.05 -2.75 1.98
N VAL A 7 9.95 -3.69 2.26
CA VAL A 7 10.21 -4.84 1.40
C VAL A 7 9.86 -6.13 2.14
N PHE A 8 8.97 -6.91 1.53
CA PHE A 8 8.62 -8.28 1.96
C PHE A 8 9.12 -9.30 0.94
N PRO A 9 9.29 -10.57 1.32
CA PRO A 9 9.48 -11.63 0.34
C PRO A 9 8.36 -11.60 -0.71
N GLY A 10 8.70 -11.38 -1.98
CA GLY A 10 7.70 -11.27 -3.07
C GLY A 10 7.14 -9.87 -3.32
N SER A 11 7.71 -8.81 -2.72
CA SER A 11 7.47 -7.43 -3.14
C SER A 11 8.13 -7.20 -4.50
N ASN A 12 7.35 -7.22 -5.57
CA ASN A 12 7.87 -7.13 -6.94
C ASN A 12 8.08 -5.68 -7.41
N CYS A 13 7.29 -4.73 -6.88
CA CYS A 13 7.27 -3.33 -7.30
C CYS A 13 8.03 -2.40 -6.33
N ASP A 14 8.86 -2.95 -5.46
CA ASP A 14 9.67 -2.19 -4.51
C ASP A 14 10.68 -1.26 -5.20
N ARG A 15 11.35 -1.78 -6.25
CA ARG A 15 12.31 -1.01 -7.04
C ARG A 15 11.64 0.06 -7.88
N ASP A 16 10.50 -0.23 -8.49
CA ASP A 16 9.71 0.75 -9.26
C ASP A 16 9.27 1.88 -8.34
N MET A 17 8.78 1.55 -7.15
CA MET A 17 8.39 2.54 -6.15
C MET A 17 9.57 3.40 -5.71
N HIS A 18 10.71 2.78 -5.41
CA HIS A 18 11.93 3.49 -5.04
C HIS A 18 12.38 4.43 -6.16
N HIS A 19 12.43 3.95 -7.41
CA HIS A 19 12.78 4.76 -8.58
C HIS A 19 11.88 5.98 -8.73
N VAL A 20 10.56 5.80 -8.62
CA VAL A 20 9.62 6.93 -8.70
C VAL A 20 9.87 7.94 -7.58
N LEU A 21 10.09 7.49 -6.36
CA LEU A 21 10.35 8.38 -5.23
C LEU A 21 11.67 9.13 -5.38
N THR A 22 12.75 8.46 -5.79
CA THR A 22 14.08 9.07 -5.88
C THR A 22 14.30 9.85 -7.16
N ASP A 23 14.03 9.23 -8.31
CA ASP A 23 14.47 9.77 -9.61
C ASP A 23 13.41 10.67 -10.24
N VAL A 24 12.12 10.45 -9.94
CA VAL A 24 11.04 11.30 -10.45
C VAL A 24 10.70 12.43 -9.47
N PHE A 25 10.53 12.09 -8.18
CA PHE A 25 10.15 13.08 -7.16
C PHE A 25 11.31 13.65 -6.36
N ASN A 26 12.53 13.20 -6.58
CA ASN A 26 13.75 13.64 -5.89
C ASN A 26 13.63 13.62 -4.36
N LEU A 27 13.03 12.55 -3.84
CA LEU A 27 12.88 12.29 -2.41
C LEU A 27 14.00 11.37 -1.92
N ASN A 28 14.30 11.43 -0.63
CA ASN A 28 15.22 10.48 0.01
C ASN A 28 14.42 9.22 0.39
N ALA A 29 14.45 8.18 -0.45
CA ALA A 29 13.78 6.91 -0.20
C ALA A 29 14.80 5.81 0.14
N GLU A 30 14.49 5.01 1.15
CA GLU A 30 15.32 3.90 1.62
C GLU A 30 14.49 2.62 1.73
N PHE A 31 15.12 1.47 1.40
CA PHE A 31 14.49 0.16 1.58
C PHE A 31 14.60 -0.33 3.01
N TYR A 32 13.50 -0.84 3.55
CA TYR A 32 13.44 -1.50 4.84
C TYR A 32 12.89 -2.92 4.72
N TRP A 33 13.75 -3.89 5.00
CA TRP A 33 13.36 -5.30 5.03
C TRP A 33 12.43 -5.58 6.21
N HIS A 34 11.40 -6.38 5.99
CA HIS A 34 10.27 -6.61 6.90
C HIS A 34 10.64 -7.11 8.30
N GLU A 35 11.85 -7.63 8.50
CA GLU A 35 12.35 -8.08 9.81
C GLU A 35 13.12 -6.99 10.57
N LYS A 36 13.38 -5.84 9.93
CA LYS A 36 14.11 -4.73 10.54
C LYS A 36 13.14 -3.67 11.09
N ASN A 37 13.64 -2.89 12.04
CA ASN A 37 12.88 -1.77 12.59
C ASN A 37 12.94 -0.57 11.65
N LEU A 38 11.88 0.23 11.66
CA LEU A 38 11.85 1.54 11.02
C LEU A 38 12.48 2.59 11.96
N PRO A 39 13.32 3.49 11.45
CA PRO A 39 13.82 4.61 12.25
C PRO A 39 12.69 5.58 12.57
N SER A 40 12.83 6.28 13.70
CA SER A 40 11.81 7.20 14.20
C SER A 40 11.74 8.54 13.45
N ASP A 41 12.71 8.82 12.57
CA ASP A 41 12.86 10.03 11.77
C ASP A 41 12.30 9.89 10.33
N ILE A 42 11.46 8.90 10.11
CA ILE A 42 10.75 8.71 8.84
C ILE A 42 9.59 9.71 8.71
N ASP A 43 9.49 10.36 7.56
CA ASP A 43 8.44 11.32 7.24
C ASP A 43 7.23 10.68 6.54
N ALA A 44 7.43 9.55 5.85
CA ALA A 44 6.36 8.78 5.19
C ALA A 44 6.78 7.33 5.00
N VAL A 45 5.79 6.42 4.91
CA VAL A 45 6.01 5.00 4.64
C VAL A 45 5.23 4.58 3.40
N VAL A 46 5.85 3.74 2.57
CA VAL A 46 5.20 3.14 1.40
C VAL A 46 5.33 1.61 1.44
N LEU A 47 4.20 0.94 1.28
CA LEU A 47 4.11 -0.50 1.07
C LEU A 47 3.85 -0.72 -0.43
N PRO A 48 4.83 -1.24 -1.19
CA PRO A 48 4.71 -1.40 -2.64
C PRO A 48 3.80 -2.57 -3.02
N GLY A 49 3.52 -2.66 -4.31
CA GLY A 49 2.82 -3.78 -4.91
C GLY A 49 3.68 -5.03 -5.04
N GLY A 50 3.04 -6.12 -5.42
CA GLY A 50 3.66 -7.42 -5.60
C GLY A 50 2.76 -8.55 -5.12
N PHE A 51 3.38 -9.66 -4.75
CA PHE A 51 2.73 -10.87 -4.23
C PHE A 51 3.48 -11.34 -2.99
N SER A 52 3.39 -10.57 -1.89
CA SER A 52 4.12 -10.87 -0.66
C SER A 52 3.82 -12.29 -0.17
N TYR A 53 4.87 -13.06 0.06
CA TYR A 53 4.81 -14.49 0.40
C TYR A 53 4.01 -15.34 -0.60
N GLY A 54 3.89 -14.89 -1.87
CA GLY A 54 3.15 -15.58 -2.92
C GLY A 54 1.65 -15.64 -2.69
N ASP A 55 1.08 -14.67 -1.96
CA ASP A 55 -0.35 -14.58 -1.57
C ASP A 55 -0.87 -15.88 -0.91
N ARG A 56 0.01 -16.60 -0.23
CA ARG A 56 -0.38 -17.82 0.50
C ARG A 56 -1.39 -17.49 1.58
N LEU A 57 -2.39 -18.34 1.74
CA LEU A 57 -3.57 -18.19 2.60
C LEU A 57 -4.51 -17.10 2.05
N ARG A 58 -4.06 -15.87 1.99
CA ARG A 58 -4.79 -14.69 1.52
C ARG A 58 -3.78 -13.58 1.22
N ALA A 59 -4.06 -12.76 0.22
CA ALA A 59 -3.16 -11.69 -0.20
C ALA A 59 -2.86 -10.73 0.96
N GLY A 60 -1.58 -10.53 1.24
CA GLY A 60 -1.09 -9.62 2.28
C GLY A 60 -1.14 -10.16 3.72
N VAL A 61 -1.85 -11.25 4.02
CA VAL A 61 -2.07 -11.69 5.41
C VAL A 61 -0.78 -12.06 6.14
N ILE A 62 0.15 -12.77 5.51
CA ILE A 62 1.42 -13.15 6.16
C ILE A 62 2.28 -11.91 6.40
N ALA A 63 2.35 -11.02 5.41
CA ALA A 63 3.09 -9.76 5.53
C ALA A 63 2.53 -8.86 6.64
N ALA A 64 1.21 -8.84 6.85
CA ALA A 64 0.55 -8.10 7.92
C ALA A 64 0.99 -8.51 9.33
N HIS A 65 1.56 -9.70 9.49
CA HIS A 65 2.12 -10.21 10.75
C HIS A 65 3.65 -10.05 10.86
N SER A 66 4.29 -9.43 9.86
CA SER A 66 5.73 -9.17 9.91
C SER A 66 6.12 -8.16 10.99
N PRO A 67 7.30 -8.28 11.62
CA PRO A 67 7.73 -7.42 12.71
C PRO A 67 7.63 -5.92 12.40
N ILE A 68 8.00 -5.50 11.20
CA ILE A 68 7.99 -4.10 10.76
C ILE A 68 6.61 -3.45 10.83
N ILE A 69 5.53 -4.22 10.72
CA ILE A 69 4.15 -3.69 10.76
C ILE A 69 3.85 -3.07 12.13
N SER A 70 4.47 -3.55 13.21
CA SER A 70 4.32 -2.92 14.52
C SER A 70 4.85 -1.49 14.54
N ASP A 71 5.93 -1.22 13.82
CA ASP A 71 6.50 0.13 13.71
C ASP A 71 5.67 0.99 12.76
N VAL A 72 5.16 0.41 11.66
CA VAL A 72 4.21 1.11 10.76
C VAL A 72 2.97 1.57 11.55
N LYS A 73 2.41 0.72 12.43
CA LYS A 73 1.28 1.08 13.30
C LYS A 73 1.63 2.26 14.23
N LYS A 74 2.77 2.22 14.90
CA LYS A 74 3.24 3.31 15.77
C LYS A 74 3.44 4.63 15.00
N LEU A 75 3.94 4.56 13.76
CA LEU A 75 4.09 5.73 12.91
C LEU A 75 2.72 6.28 12.47
N SER A 76 1.77 5.40 12.14
CA SER A 76 0.39 5.79 11.84
C SER A 76 -0.27 6.54 13.00
N GLU A 77 -0.11 6.05 14.23
CA GLU A 77 -0.61 6.71 15.45
C GLU A 77 -0.03 8.12 15.65
N LYS A 78 1.17 8.36 15.14
CA LYS A 78 1.82 9.69 15.13
C LYS A 78 1.38 10.58 13.97
N GLY A 79 0.50 10.10 13.11
CA GLY A 79 0.03 10.84 11.94
C GLY A 79 0.99 10.83 10.75
N ILE A 80 1.99 9.96 10.74
CA ILE A 80 2.91 9.81 9.60
C ILE A 80 2.12 9.21 8.41
N PRO A 81 2.17 9.83 7.22
CA PRO A 81 1.50 9.32 6.04
C PRO A 81 1.99 7.93 5.64
N ILE A 82 1.04 7.02 5.38
CA ILE A 82 1.32 5.66 4.94
C ILE A 82 0.55 5.39 3.65
N LEU A 83 1.24 4.98 2.61
CA LEU A 83 0.67 4.62 1.32
C LEU A 83 0.83 3.13 1.06
N GLY A 84 -0.26 2.43 0.80
CA GLY A 84 -0.24 1.05 0.30
C GLY A 84 -0.71 0.98 -1.15
N VAL A 85 0.09 0.40 -2.03
CA VAL A 85 -0.25 0.22 -3.44
C VAL A 85 -0.48 -1.26 -3.72
N CYS A 86 -1.61 -1.63 -4.32
CA CYS A 86 -1.96 -3.00 -4.68
C CYS A 86 -1.79 -3.97 -3.49
N ASN A 87 -0.79 -4.85 -3.52
CA ASN A 87 -0.48 -5.74 -2.38
C ASN A 87 -0.18 -4.98 -1.07
N GLY A 88 0.44 -3.80 -1.16
CA GLY A 88 0.62 -2.93 0.01
C GLY A 88 -0.71 -2.46 0.61
N PHE A 89 -1.72 -2.16 -0.20
CA PHE A 89 -3.08 -1.86 0.29
C PHE A 89 -3.70 -3.08 0.97
N GLN A 90 -3.55 -4.28 0.39
CA GLN A 90 -4.01 -5.53 0.99
C GLN A 90 -3.38 -5.76 2.38
N ILE A 91 -2.07 -5.49 2.52
CA ILE A 91 -1.37 -5.58 3.81
C ILE A 91 -1.92 -4.57 4.82
N LEU A 92 -2.22 -3.34 4.40
CA LEU A 92 -2.80 -2.33 5.30
C LEU A 92 -4.17 -2.75 5.83
N VAL A 93 -5.01 -3.34 4.98
CA VAL A 93 -6.32 -3.88 5.38
C VAL A 93 -6.14 -5.08 6.33
N GLU A 94 -5.32 -6.06 5.97
CA GLU A 94 -5.08 -7.26 6.78
C GLU A 94 -4.42 -6.94 8.13
N SER A 95 -3.63 -5.87 8.22
CA SER A 95 -3.03 -5.43 9.48
C SER A 95 -3.97 -4.61 10.37
N GLY A 96 -5.16 -4.26 9.88
CA GLY A 96 -6.13 -3.40 10.58
C GLY A 96 -5.75 -1.91 10.58
N LEU A 97 -4.80 -1.49 9.74
CA LEU A 97 -4.49 -0.06 9.52
C LEU A 97 -5.54 0.64 8.66
N LEU A 98 -6.24 -0.11 7.83
CA LEU A 98 -7.42 0.32 7.10
C LEU A 98 -8.61 -0.58 7.48
N PRO A 99 -9.84 -0.06 7.50
CA PRO A 99 -11.03 -0.84 7.78
C PRO A 99 -11.33 -1.83 6.64
N GLY A 100 -12.23 -2.77 6.89
CA GLY A 100 -12.78 -3.68 5.89
C GLY A 100 -11.96 -4.95 5.69
N VAL A 101 -12.31 -5.66 4.62
CA VAL A 101 -11.66 -6.91 4.20
C VAL A 101 -11.54 -6.95 2.67
N LEU A 102 -10.59 -7.71 2.18
CA LEU A 102 -10.45 -8.01 0.76
C LEU A 102 -10.89 -9.45 0.49
N LEU A 103 -11.72 -9.61 -0.50
CA LEU A 103 -12.27 -10.87 -0.94
C LEU A 103 -11.79 -11.20 -2.35
N LYS A 104 -11.91 -12.47 -2.75
CA LYS A 104 -11.69 -12.87 -4.13
C LYS A 104 -12.62 -12.11 -5.06
N ASN A 105 -12.14 -11.82 -6.25
CA ASN A 105 -12.95 -11.23 -7.31
C ASN A 105 -14.22 -12.06 -7.54
N GLU A 106 -15.33 -11.42 -7.86
CA GLU A 106 -16.60 -12.13 -8.13
C GLU A 106 -16.50 -13.12 -9.29
N SER A 107 -15.69 -12.77 -10.31
CA SER A 107 -15.42 -13.66 -11.44
C SER A 107 -14.54 -14.86 -11.09
N LEU A 108 -13.94 -14.90 -9.89
CA LEU A 108 -12.90 -15.85 -9.44
C LEU A 108 -11.66 -15.87 -10.33
N ASN A 109 -11.55 -14.93 -11.28
CA ASN A 109 -10.41 -14.79 -12.18
C ASN A 109 -9.53 -13.62 -11.77
N PHE A 110 -8.26 -13.69 -12.14
CA PHE A 110 -7.36 -12.55 -12.07
C PHE A 110 -7.82 -11.47 -13.05
N MET A 111 -7.98 -10.24 -12.56
CA MET A 111 -8.35 -9.09 -13.38
C MET A 111 -7.12 -8.24 -13.66
N CYS A 112 -6.96 -7.85 -14.93
CA CYS A 112 -5.88 -6.99 -15.38
C CYS A 112 -6.44 -6.03 -16.45
N GLU A 113 -6.86 -4.84 -16.02
CA GLU A 113 -7.53 -3.86 -16.88
C GLU A 113 -7.38 -2.43 -16.36
N TRP A 114 -7.78 -1.46 -17.17
CA TRP A 114 -7.94 -0.08 -16.74
C TRP A 114 -9.30 0.16 -16.09
N THR A 115 -9.30 0.81 -14.95
CA THR A 115 -10.52 1.26 -14.26
C THR A 115 -10.42 2.74 -13.89
N ASN A 116 -11.52 3.30 -13.38
CA ASN A 116 -11.54 4.69 -12.91
C ASN A 116 -11.84 4.73 -11.42
N LEU A 117 -10.98 5.39 -10.67
CA LEU A 117 -11.26 5.79 -9.30
C LEU A 117 -11.93 7.16 -9.29
N ILE A 118 -12.81 7.37 -8.32
CA ILE A 118 -13.45 8.67 -8.08
C ILE A 118 -12.89 9.24 -6.77
N VAL A 119 -12.44 10.48 -6.81
CA VAL A 119 -11.95 11.19 -5.61
C VAL A 119 -13.12 11.57 -4.73
N ASN A 120 -13.38 10.81 -3.68
CA ASN A 120 -14.44 11.09 -2.69
C ASN A 120 -13.97 12.00 -1.55
N ASN A 121 -12.66 12.09 -1.33
CA ASN A 121 -12.06 12.95 -0.31
C ASN A 121 -10.75 13.53 -0.85
N ASN A 122 -10.65 14.85 -0.87
CA ASN A 122 -9.46 15.58 -1.29
C ASN A 122 -8.72 16.27 -0.13
N LYS A 123 -9.00 15.88 1.12
CA LYS A 123 -8.36 16.45 2.32
C LYS A 123 -7.22 15.59 2.88
N THR A 124 -6.83 14.54 2.18
CA THR A 124 -5.72 13.67 2.58
C THR A 124 -4.41 14.15 1.98
N PRO A 125 -3.25 13.78 2.55
CA PRO A 125 -1.93 14.09 1.96
C PRO A 125 -1.79 13.57 0.51
N PHE A 126 -2.50 12.49 0.16
CA PHE A 126 -2.41 11.83 -1.14
C PHE A 126 -3.39 12.39 -2.19
N THR A 127 -4.40 13.14 -1.77
CA THR A 127 -5.49 13.59 -2.66
C THR A 127 -5.67 15.12 -2.67
N ASN A 128 -4.91 15.87 -1.87
CA ASN A 128 -5.09 17.31 -1.67
C ASN A 128 -4.79 18.17 -2.92
N LYS A 129 -4.28 17.60 -3.99
CA LYS A 129 -4.07 18.24 -5.30
C LYS A 129 -5.11 17.85 -6.33
N LEU A 130 -6.07 17.02 -5.94
CA LEU A 130 -7.11 16.51 -6.82
C LEU A 130 -8.44 17.22 -6.53
N GLU A 131 -9.30 17.26 -7.53
CA GLU A 131 -10.65 17.82 -7.38
C GLU A 131 -11.62 16.75 -6.85
N LEU A 132 -12.59 17.17 -6.06
CA LEU A 132 -13.67 16.29 -5.61
C LEU A 132 -14.46 15.78 -6.82
N ASN A 133 -14.79 14.49 -6.83
CA ASN A 133 -15.40 13.76 -7.96
C ASN A 133 -14.53 13.65 -9.23
N GLN A 134 -13.26 14.05 -9.19
CA GLN A 134 -12.34 13.80 -10.29
C GLN A 134 -12.21 12.30 -10.54
N LYS A 135 -12.25 11.90 -11.82
CA LYS A 135 -11.99 10.53 -12.24
C LYS A 135 -10.51 10.36 -12.55
N ILE A 136 -9.91 9.35 -11.96
CA ILE A 136 -8.50 9.01 -12.16
C ILE A 136 -8.45 7.63 -12.83
N PRO A 137 -7.98 7.51 -14.08
CA PRO A 137 -7.75 6.21 -14.67
C PRO A 137 -6.57 5.53 -14.00
N ILE A 138 -6.73 4.28 -13.58
CA ILE A 138 -5.70 3.50 -12.91
C ILE A 138 -5.72 2.06 -13.43
N PRO A 139 -4.56 1.44 -13.68
CA PRO A 139 -4.52 0.02 -13.99
C PRO A 139 -4.72 -0.80 -12.71
N ILE A 140 -5.50 -1.85 -12.80
CA ILE A 140 -5.66 -2.86 -11.76
C ILE A 140 -5.11 -4.20 -12.22
N ALA A 141 -4.49 -4.95 -11.29
CA ALA A 141 -3.98 -6.30 -11.53
C ALA A 141 -4.08 -7.07 -10.22
N ASN A 142 -5.14 -7.84 -10.03
CA ASN A 142 -5.41 -8.54 -8.77
C ASN A 142 -6.28 -9.77 -8.92
N GLY A 143 -6.12 -10.75 -8.02
CA GLY A 143 -7.04 -11.88 -7.82
C GLY A 143 -7.98 -11.66 -6.62
N GLU A 144 -7.59 -10.81 -5.68
CA GLU A 144 -8.32 -10.43 -4.47
C GLU A 144 -8.44 -8.91 -4.40
N GLY A 145 -9.34 -8.34 -5.20
CA GLY A 145 -9.58 -6.91 -5.32
C GLY A 145 -10.97 -6.45 -4.88
N ARG A 146 -11.82 -7.38 -4.43
CA ARG A 146 -13.16 -7.06 -3.94
C ARG A 146 -13.07 -6.55 -2.51
N TYR A 147 -13.00 -5.24 -2.37
CA TYR A 147 -12.96 -4.58 -1.06
C TYR A 147 -14.36 -4.45 -0.48
N PHE A 148 -14.52 -4.89 0.76
CA PHE A 148 -15.76 -4.80 1.51
C PHE A 148 -15.50 -4.12 2.86
N VAL A 149 -16.34 -3.16 3.21
CA VAL A 149 -16.34 -2.46 4.50
C VAL A 149 -17.80 -2.24 4.90
N ASP A 150 -18.10 -2.45 6.17
CA ASP A 150 -19.42 -2.11 6.73
C ASP A 150 -19.56 -0.59 6.84
N ASP A 151 -20.79 -0.08 6.62
CA ASP A 151 -21.13 1.34 6.72
C ASP A 151 -21.00 1.88 8.15
#